data_8482cb608108cb6087c88a64f6d1a0b3
#
_entry.id   8482cb608108cb6087c88a64f6d1a0b3
#
_cell.length_a   1.000
_cell.length_b   1.000
_cell.length_c   1.000
_cell.angle_alpha   90.00
_cell.angle_beta   90.00
_cell.angle_gamma   90.00
#
_symmetry.space_group_name_H-M   'P 1'
#
loop_
_entity.id
_entity.type
_entity.pdbx_description
1 polymer ?
#
loop_
_entity_poly.entity_id
_entity_poly.type
_entity_poly.pdbx_seq_one_letter_code
_entity_poly.pdbx_strand_id
1 'polypeptide(L)'
;GSLSLYNWGDYISPDVIDKFGKEFNVAVTLDTYSTNEEMLARIQAGATGYDLIWPSVHMHDTMQKLGLLQETGVNKMPGFENIDPGALRSKEDPAADYCLPYAWGAVGILYNKTAIPELTSWQQFFDYGAANPGKIAMLDDLRETLGVGLIMTGASVNSANPDEIAKAEEFSLAQKPNIGAFAYDVIPLVTSGDMAAAHYYVGAVLNVNQNPDLLGFVVPQEGA
;
A
#
# COMPACT_ATOMS: atom_id res chain seq x y z
N GLY A 1 10.10 -21.46 -21.36
CA GLY A 1 10.40 -21.19 -19.95
C GLY A 1 9.14 -20.90 -19.15
N SER A 2 9.29 -20.70 -17.85
CA SER A 2 8.23 -20.24 -16.94
C SER A 2 8.74 -19.09 -16.09
N LEU A 3 7.83 -18.23 -15.66
CA LEU A 3 8.09 -17.11 -14.76
C LEU A 3 6.96 -17.05 -13.74
N SER A 4 7.31 -17.08 -12.46
CA SER A 4 6.36 -17.06 -11.34
C SER A 4 6.46 -15.76 -10.59
N LEU A 5 5.38 -15.00 -10.57
CA LEU A 5 5.27 -13.67 -9.96
C LEU A 5 4.44 -13.75 -8.69
N TYR A 6 4.85 -12.97 -7.66
CA TYR A 6 4.08 -12.81 -6.43
C TYR A 6 3.94 -11.32 -6.12
N ASN A 7 2.77 -10.77 -6.38
CA ASN A 7 2.53 -9.33 -6.40
C ASN A 7 1.28 -8.95 -5.59
N TRP A 8 1.06 -7.68 -5.41
CA TRP A 8 -0.19 -7.13 -4.89
C TRP A 8 -1.35 -7.41 -5.84
N GLY A 9 -2.57 -7.53 -5.31
CA GLY A 9 -3.78 -7.55 -6.13
C GLY A 9 -3.89 -6.28 -6.98
N ASP A 10 -4.38 -6.43 -8.22
CA ASP A 10 -4.63 -5.33 -9.17
C ASP A 10 -3.42 -4.42 -9.49
N TYR A 11 -2.20 -4.89 -9.27
CA TYR A 11 -0.97 -4.11 -9.43
C TYR A 11 -0.31 -4.25 -10.81
N ILE A 12 -0.72 -5.24 -11.60
CA ILE A 12 -0.25 -5.46 -12.96
C ILE A 12 -1.42 -5.87 -13.86
N SER A 13 -1.52 -5.26 -15.05
CA SER A 13 -2.58 -5.62 -15.99
C SER A 13 -2.36 -7.04 -16.54
N PRO A 14 -3.41 -7.88 -16.59
CA PRO A 14 -3.35 -9.19 -17.25
C PRO A 14 -2.84 -9.12 -18.70
N ASP A 15 -3.23 -8.07 -19.44
CA ASP A 15 -2.78 -7.85 -20.82
C ASP A 15 -1.26 -7.70 -20.94
N VAL A 16 -0.61 -7.10 -19.93
CA VAL A 16 0.85 -6.96 -19.88
C VAL A 16 1.50 -8.31 -19.67
N ILE A 17 0.96 -9.14 -18.78
CA ILE A 17 1.42 -10.50 -18.53
C ILE A 17 1.30 -11.35 -19.79
N ASP A 18 0.15 -11.30 -20.44
CA ASP A 18 -0.13 -12.05 -21.68
C ASP A 18 0.79 -11.62 -22.81
N LYS A 19 1.00 -10.31 -22.98
CA LYS A 19 1.89 -9.75 -23.99
C LYS A 19 3.33 -10.22 -23.77
N PHE A 20 3.82 -10.12 -22.53
CA PHE A 20 5.16 -10.57 -22.15
C PHE A 20 5.34 -12.06 -22.43
N GLY A 21 4.38 -12.89 -21.99
CA GLY A 21 4.43 -14.33 -22.21
C GLY A 21 4.51 -14.71 -23.71
N LYS A 22 3.76 -14.01 -24.57
CA LYS A 22 3.78 -14.22 -26.02
C LYS A 22 5.08 -13.73 -26.66
N GLU A 23 5.55 -12.55 -26.28
CA GLU A 23 6.76 -11.94 -26.85
C GLU A 23 8.01 -12.76 -26.54
N PHE A 24 8.14 -13.24 -25.30
CA PHE A 24 9.32 -13.98 -24.84
C PHE A 24 9.14 -15.51 -24.84
N ASN A 25 8.00 -16.02 -25.28
CA ASN A 25 7.64 -17.46 -25.25
C ASN A 25 7.84 -18.07 -23.85
N VAL A 26 7.26 -17.41 -22.83
CA VAL A 26 7.35 -17.78 -21.42
C VAL A 26 5.95 -17.95 -20.84
N ALA A 27 5.74 -19.04 -20.12
CA ALA A 27 4.52 -19.22 -19.32
C ALA A 27 4.65 -18.37 -18.03
N VAL A 28 3.78 -17.38 -17.87
CA VAL A 28 3.79 -16.51 -16.67
C VAL A 28 2.65 -16.89 -15.75
N THR A 29 2.95 -17.11 -14.48
CA THR A 29 1.96 -17.31 -13.41
C THR A 29 2.04 -16.15 -12.44
N LEU A 30 0.87 -15.71 -11.93
CA LEU A 30 0.76 -14.63 -10.97
C LEU A 30 -0.04 -15.11 -9.76
N ASP A 31 0.60 -15.11 -8.59
CA ASP A 31 -0.05 -15.19 -7.29
C ASP A 31 -0.12 -13.80 -6.68
N THR A 32 -1.13 -13.55 -5.86
CA THR A 32 -1.32 -12.25 -5.21
C THR A 32 -1.31 -12.36 -3.70
N TYR A 33 -1.00 -11.24 -3.04
CA TYR A 33 -1.08 -11.04 -1.59
C TYR A 33 -1.72 -9.67 -1.27
N SER A 34 -2.16 -9.52 -0.03
CA SER A 34 -2.85 -8.33 0.46
C SER A 34 -2.02 -7.54 1.47
N THR A 35 -1.03 -8.15 2.13
CA THR A 35 -0.16 -7.50 3.12
C THR A 35 1.31 -7.92 2.94
N ASN A 36 2.24 -7.02 3.32
CA ASN A 36 3.67 -7.35 3.33
C ASN A 36 3.99 -8.51 4.29
N GLU A 37 3.26 -8.60 5.41
CA GLU A 37 3.43 -9.62 6.43
C GLU A 37 3.04 -11.01 5.92
N GLU A 38 1.92 -11.11 5.18
CA GLU A 38 1.51 -12.34 4.49
C GLU A 38 2.58 -12.81 3.51
N MET A 39 3.05 -11.90 2.68
CA MET A 39 4.09 -12.19 1.69
C MET A 39 5.38 -12.67 2.37
N LEU A 40 5.85 -11.94 3.40
CA LEU A 40 7.07 -12.30 4.13
C LEU A 40 6.93 -13.66 4.80
N ALA A 41 5.81 -13.91 5.50
CA ALA A 41 5.57 -15.18 6.18
C ALA A 41 5.59 -16.36 5.19
N ARG A 42 4.99 -16.20 4.00
CA ARG A 42 4.98 -17.23 2.96
C ARG A 42 6.39 -17.51 2.42
N ILE A 43 7.19 -16.47 2.17
CA ILE A 43 8.59 -16.63 1.73
C ILE A 43 9.45 -17.27 2.82
N GLN A 44 9.31 -16.86 4.08
CA GLN A 44 10.04 -17.45 5.22
C GLN A 44 9.68 -18.91 5.48
N ALA A 45 8.43 -19.29 5.22
CA ALA A 45 7.99 -20.69 5.32
C ALA A 45 8.59 -21.60 4.24
N GLY A 46 9.45 -21.06 3.37
CA GLY A 46 10.12 -21.81 2.32
C GLY A 46 9.29 -21.97 1.05
N ALA A 47 8.34 -21.08 0.78
CA ALA A 47 7.67 -20.98 -0.50
C ALA A 47 8.71 -20.61 -1.57
N THR A 48 9.39 -21.62 -2.09
CA THR A 48 10.31 -21.53 -3.21
C THR A 48 9.51 -21.67 -4.50
N GLY A 49 9.89 -20.91 -5.52
CA GLY A 49 9.25 -21.01 -6.83
C GLY A 49 8.69 -19.70 -7.33
N TYR A 50 8.86 -18.62 -6.57
CA TYR A 50 8.67 -17.27 -7.10
C TYR A 50 9.99 -16.73 -7.63
N ASP A 51 9.94 -16.17 -8.84
CA ASP A 51 11.07 -15.53 -9.50
C ASP A 51 11.13 -14.05 -9.16
N LEU A 52 9.98 -13.40 -9.06
CA LEU A 52 9.87 -11.97 -8.71
C LEU A 52 8.78 -11.74 -7.66
N ILE A 53 9.07 -10.79 -6.75
CA ILE A 53 8.16 -10.30 -5.72
C ILE A 53 8.16 -8.77 -5.70
N TRP A 54 7.10 -8.15 -5.18
CA TRP A 54 6.91 -6.69 -5.12
C TRP A 54 6.76 -6.17 -3.68
N PRO A 55 7.78 -6.28 -2.82
CA PRO A 55 7.69 -5.76 -1.46
C PRO A 55 7.64 -4.23 -1.44
N SER A 56 6.99 -3.66 -0.43
CA SER A 56 7.19 -2.25 -0.11
C SER A 56 8.64 -2.00 0.32
N VAL A 57 9.15 -0.78 0.15
CA VAL A 57 10.58 -0.48 0.37
C VAL A 57 11.07 -0.86 1.78
N HIS A 58 10.27 -0.65 2.82
CA HIS A 58 10.63 -1.05 4.19
C HIS A 58 10.67 -2.56 4.39
N MET A 59 9.83 -3.30 3.67
CA MET A 59 9.83 -4.77 3.70
C MET A 59 11.00 -5.32 2.87
N HIS A 60 11.33 -4.69 1.74
CA HIS A 60 12.53 -5.01 0.97
C HIS A 60 13.78 -4.93 1.85
N ASP A 61 13.97 -3.83 2.60
CA ASP A 61 15.11 -3.66 3.51
C ASP A 61 15.15 -4.76 4.58
N THR A 62 14.00 -5.18 5.08
CA THR A 62 13.87 -6.30 6.03
C THR A 62 14.27 -7.63 5.38
N MET A 63 13.74 -7.92 4.19
CA MET A 63 14.02 -9.17 3.47
C MET A 63 15.49 -9.29 3.06
N GLN A 64 16.12 -8.17 2.68
CA GLN A 64 17.54 -8.15 2.36
C GLN A 64 18.39 -8.52 3.59
N LYS A 65 18.09 -7.93 4.77
CA LYS A 65 18.75 -8.28 6.04
C LYS A 65 18.57 -9.75 6.44
N LEU A 66 17.43 -10.33 6.09
CA LEU A 66 17.14 -11.75 6.33
C LEU A 66 17.76 -12.70 5.29
N GLY A 67 18.43 -12.18 4.26
CA GLY A 67 19.04 -12.97 3.19
C GLY A 67 18.03 -13.67 2.29
N LEU A 68 16.83 -13.11 2.14
CA LEU A 68 15.73 -13.67 1.35
C LEU A 68 15.72 -13.19 -0.11
N LEU A 69 16.58 -12.24 -0.45
CA LEU A 69 16.69 -11.66 -1.78
C LEU A 69 18.03 -12.04 -2.44
N GLN A 70 18.05 -12.07 -3.77
CA GLN A 70 19.25 -12.29 -4.57
C GLN A 70 19.61 -11.00 -5.30
N GLU A 71 20.91 -10.75 -5.46
CA GLU A 71 21.39 -9.70 -6.36
C GLU A 71 20.93 -10.01 -7.79
N THR A 72 20.29 -9.06 -8.41
CA THR A 72 19.77 -9.19 -9.78
C THR A 72 20.76 -8.66 -10.82
N GLY A 73 21.64 -7.74 -10.43
CA GLY A 73 22.51 -6.99 -11.33
C GLY A 73 21.77 -6.09 -12.30
N VAL A 74 20.49 -5.83 -12.05
CA VAL A 74 19.59 -5.06 -12.93
C VAL A 74 20.06 -3.61 -13.11
N ASN A 75 20.75 -3.05 -12.13
CA ASN A 75 21.38 -1.72 -12.20
C ASN A 75 22.53 -1.63 -13.25
N LYS A 76 22.96 -2.76 -13.79
CA LYS A 76 23.98 -2.85 -14.86
C LYS A 76 23.38 -3.19 -16.22
N MET A 77 22.06 -3.39 -16.28
CA MET A 77 21.37 -3.74 -17.52
C MET A 77 21.02 -2.48 -18.34
N PRO A 78 20.96 -2.60 -19.68
CA PRO A 78 20.45 -1.54 -20.54
C PRO A 78 19.03 -1.15 -20.12
N GLY A 79 18.74 0.15 -20.08
CA GLY A 79 17.45 0.69 -19.66
C GLY A 79 17.41 1.13 -18.20
N PHE A 80 18.40 0.78 -17.36
CA PHE A 80 18.45 1.27 -15.98
C PHE A 80 18.55 2.79 -15.92
N GLU A 81 19.17 3.42 -16.90
CA GLU A 81 19.25 4.87 -17.04
C GLU A 81 17.88 5.58 -17.17
N ASN A 82 16.81 4.83 -17.43
CA ASN A 82 15.44 5.37 -17.47
C ASN A 82 14.77 5.39 -16.09
N ILE A 83 15.41 4.80 -15.06
CA ILE A 83 14.87 4.84 -13.70
C ILE A 83 15.16 6.21 -13.10
N ASP A 84 14.09 6.83 -12.55
CA ASP A 84 14.24 8.08 -11.81
C ASP A 84 15.11 7.86 -10.55
N PRO A 85 16.27 8.52 -10.42
CA PRO A 85 17.11 8.40 -9.23
C PRO A 85 16.37 8.76 -7.93
N GLY A 86 15.37 9.65 -7.98
CA GLY A 86 14.55 10.01 -6.83
C GLY A 86 13.63 8.88 -6.35
N ALA A 87 13.43 7.84 -7.16
CA ALA A 87 12.67 6.65 -6.79
C ALA A 87 13.51 5.57 -6.08
N LEU A 88 14.84 5.67 -6.11
CA LEU A 88 15.76 4.77 -5.41
C LEU A 88 15.79 5.10 -3.91
N ARG A 89 14.80 4.61 -3.16
CA ARG A 89 14.55 5.00 -1.76
C ARG A 89 14.96 3.97 -0.72
N SER A 90 15.38 2.78 -1.13
CA SER A 90 15.89 1.77 -0.19
C SER A 90 17.18 2.27 0.46
N LYS A 91 17.25 2.15 1.78
CA LYS A 91 18.45 2.48 2.55
C LYS A 91 19.48 1.36 2.50
N GLU A 92 19.01 0.13 2.37
CA GLU A 92 19.84 -1.07 2.35
C GLU A 92 20.30 -1.42 0.91
N ASP A 93 19.62 -0.88 -0.11
CA ASP A 93 19.92 -1.11 -1.53
C ASP A 93 19.90 0.21 -2.33
N PRO A 94 20.77 1.18 -1.98
CA PRO A 94 20.76 2.50 -2.62
C PRO A 94 21.20 2.46 -4.10
N ALA A 95 21.87 1.39 -4.52
CA ALA A 95 22.34 1.19 -5.89
C ALA A 95 21.40 0.35 -6.75
N ALA A 96 20.30 -0.17 -6.18
CA ALA A 96 19.38 -1.11 -6.82
C ALA A 96 20.08 -2.38 -7.33
N ASP A 97 20.95 -2.97 -6.49
CA ASP A 97 21.57 -4.25 -6.80
C ASP A 97 20.56 -5.41 -6.71
N TYR A 98 19.53 -5.28 -5.88
CA TYR A 98 18.51 -6.29 -5.62
C TYR A 98 17.16 -5.97 -6.25
N CYS A 99 16.69 -4.72 -6.17
CA CYS A 99 15.34 -4.32 -6.57
C CYS A 99 15.30 -3.08 -7.44
N LEU A 100 14.27 -3.02 -8.30
CA LEU A 100 13.89 -1.79 -9.01
C LEU A 100 12.64 -1.17 -8.38
N PRO A 101 12.55 0.18 -8.32
CA PRO A 101 11.31 0.84 -8.00
C PRO A 101 10.26 0.57 -9.09
N TYR A 102 9.08 0.12 -8.67
CA TYR A 102 7.99 -0.22 -9.59
C TYR A 102 6.92 0.88 -9.63
N ALA A 103 6.40 1.24 -8.45
CA ALA A 103 5.39 2.28 -8.32
C ALA A 103 5.54 2.98 -6.97
N TRP A 104 5.09 4.22 -6.89
CA TRP A 104 4.99 4.97 -5.65
C TRP A 104 3.69 5.79 -5.65
N GLY A 105 3.23 6.15 -4.48
CA GLY A 105 2.04 6.96 -4.32
C GLY A 105 1.93 7.50 -2.90
N ALA A 106 0.86 8.24 -2.66
CA ALA A 106 0.46 8.67 -1.33
C ALA A 106 -0.71 7.83 -0.83
N VAL A 107 -0.89 7.76 0.46
CA VAL A 107 -2.11 7.32 1.11
C VAL A 107 -3.00 8.53 1.42
N GLY A 108 -4.28 8.30 1.57
CA GLY A 108 -5.23 9.34 1.87
C GLY A 108 -6.58 8.75 2.22
N ILE A 109 -7.64 9.48 1.93
CA ILE A 109 -8.99 9.05 2.26
C ILE A 109 -9.84 9.02 0.99
N LEU A 110 -10.32 7.83 0.63
CA LEU A 110 -11.42 7.63 -0.31
C LEU A 110 -12.74 7.81 0.44
N TYR A 111 -13.68 8.59 -0.11
CA TYR A 111 -14.96 8.82 0.57
C TYR A 111 -16.13 8.92 -0.41
N ASN A 112 -17.33 8.57 0.09
CA ASN A 112 -18.58 8.72 -0.62
C ASN A 112 -19.19 10.09 -0.32
N LYS A 113 -19.32 10.92 -1.36
CA LYS A 113 -19.83 12.30 -1.27
C LYS A 113 -21.28 12.40 -0.81
N THR A 114 -22.07 11.32 -0.97
CA THR A 114 -23.45 11.26 -0.48
C THR A 114 -23.48 11.22 1.04
N ALA A 115 -22.50 10.56 1.67
CA ALA A 115 -22.37 10.45 3.12
C ALA A 115 -21.61 11.63 3.73
N ILE A 116 -20.49 12.01 3.08
CA ILE A 116 -19.62 13.10 3.49
C ILE A 116 -19.39 14.01 2.27
N PRO A 117 -20.14 15.13 2.15
CA PRO A 117 -20.05 16.02 0.98
C PRO A 117 -18.65 16.54 0.69
N GLU A 118 -17.87 16.83 1.75
CA GLU A 118 -16.49 17.29 1.67
C GLU A 118 -15.69 16.77 2.85
N LEU A 119 -14.50 16.22 2.56
CA LEU A 119 -13.58 15.70 3.55
C LEU A 119 -12.18 16.19 3.21
N THR A 120 -11.47 16.76 4.20
CA THR A 120 -10.15 17.40 3.99
C THR A 120 -9.10 16.98 5.03
N SER A 121 -9.49 16.22 6.07
CA SER A 121 -8.61 15.94 7.19
C SER A 121 -8.86 14.56 7.81
N TRP A 122 -7.81 14.01 8.45
CA TRP A 122 -7.95 12.82 9.30
C TRP A 122 -8.87 13.06 10.48
N GLN A 123 -8.84 14.28 11.06
CA GLN A 123 -9.72 14.62 12.17
C GLN A 123 -11.20 14.46 11.78
N GLN A 124 -11.61 14.99 10.61
CA GLN A 124 -12.98 14.85 10.12
C GLN A 124 -13.34 13.38 9.86
N PHE A 125 -12.40 12.58 9.36
CA PHE A 125 -12.59 11.15 9.13
C PHE A 125 -12.90 10.42 10.44
N PHE A 126 -12.10 10.63 11.50
CA PHE A 126 -12.32 10.00 12.80
C PHE A 126 -13.56 10.55 13.53
N ASP A 127 -13.83 11.86 13.44
CA ASP A 127 -15.05 12.46 13.98
C ASP A 127 -16.31 11.85 13.35
N TYR A 128 -16.29 11.64 12.03
CA TYR A 128 -17.39 10.96 11.35
C TYR A 128 -17.53 9.51 11.85
N GLY A 129 -16.44 8.78 11.99
CA GLY A 129 -16.44 7.43 12.53
C GLY A 129 -16.99 7.37 13.96
N ALA A 130 -16.63 8.32 14.82
CA ALA A 130 -17.15 8.41 16.18
C ALA A 130 -18.66 8.69 16.22
N ALA A 131 -19.16 9.52 15.31
CA ALA A 131 -20.59 9.81 15.17
C ALA A 131 -21.37 8.66 14.50
N ASN A 132 -20.70 7.85 13.69
CA ASN A 132 -21.29 6.77 12.89
C ASN A 132 -20.41 5.50 13.00
N PRO A 133 -20.40 4.82 14.17
CA PRO A 133 -19.55 3.65 14.37
C PRO A 133 -19.75 2.57 13.31
N GLY A 134 -18.67 2.02 12.80
CA GLY A 134 -18.70 1.00 11.76
C GLY A 134 -18.83 1.53 10.33
N LYS A 135 -18.82 2.85 10.11
CA LYS A 135 -18.98 3.46 8.78
C LYS A 135 -17.69 3.98 8.16
N ILE A 136 -16.56 3.79 8.81
CA ILE A 136 -15.24 4.08 8.26
C ILE A 136 -14.39 2.81 8.24
N ALA A 137 -13.47 2.71 7.29
CA ALA A 137 -12.52 1.61 7.18
C ALA A 137 -11.07 2.12 7.19
N MET A 138 -10.17 1.31 7.74
CA MET A 138 -8.73 1.52 7.65
C MET A 138 -8.10 0.44 6.78
N LEU A 139 -6.95 0.74 6.18
CA LEU A 139 -6.14 -0.27 5.52
C LEU A 139 -5.74 -1.38 6.50
N ASP A 140 -5.76 -2.62 6.04
CA ASP A 140 -5.13 -3.75 6.72
C ASP A 140 -3.63 -3.78 6.40
N ASP A 141 -2.96 -2.69 6.76
CA ASP A 141 -1.51 -2.51 6.66
C ASP A 141 -1.02 -1.85 7.96
N LEU A 142 -0.17 -2.55 8.68
CA LEU A 142 0.30 -2.12 10.00
C LEU A 142 1.04 -0.78 9.94
N ARG A 143 1.91 -0.62 8.93
CA ARG A 143 2.71 0.59 8.79
C ARG A 143 1.85 1.81 8.44
N GLU A 144 0.94 1.64 7.49
CA GLU A 144 0.06 2.73 7.03
C GLU A 144 -0.92 3.14 8.14
N THR A 145 -1.52 2.18 8.82
CA THR A 145 -2.47 2.46 9.90
C THR A 145 -1.80 3.12 11.11
N LEU A 146 -0.61 2.64 11.52
CA LEU A 146 0.15 3.28 12.59
C LEU A 146 0.70 4.65 12.17
N GLY A 147 1.03 4.79 10.88
CA GLY A 147 1.46 6.06 10.28
C GLY A 147 0.43 7.16 10.46
N VAL A 148 -0.86 6.87 10.27
CA VAL A 148 -1.94 7.82 10.57
C VAL A 148 -1.96 8.18 12.06
N GLY A 149 -1.77 7.20 12.96
CA GLY A 149 -1.65 7.46 14.40
C GLY A 149 -0.47 8.39 14.75
N LEU A 150 0.68 8.21 14.10
CA LEU A 150 1.84 9.09 14.26
C LEU A 150 1.52 10.52 13.79
N ILE A 151 0.91 10.69 12.62
CA ILE A 151 0.47 12.00 12.10
C ILE A 151 -0.47 12.67 13.11
N MET A 152 -1.49 11.96 13.57
CA MET A 152 -2.50 12.50 14.48
C MET A 152 -1.95 12.87 15.86
N THR A 153 -0.83 12.28 16.27
CA THR A 153 -0.11 12.63 17.50
C THR A 153 1.03 13.64 17.29
N GLY A 154 1.18 14.18 16.06
CA GLY A 154 2.15 15.20 15.71
C GLY A 154 3.57 14.69 15.50
N ALA A 155 3.73 13.37 15.31
CA ALA A 155 5.01 12.74 15.04
C ALA A 155 5.22 12.49 13.53
N SER A 156 6.47 12.22 13.15
CA SER A 156 6.80 11.80 11.78
C SER A 156 6.31 10.37 11.52
N VAL A 157 5.75 10.10 10.34
CA VAL A 157 5.42 8.73 9.88
C VAL A 157 6.63 7.79 9.86
N ASN A 158 7.84 8.34 9.87
CA ASN A 158 9.09 7.59 9.90
C ASN A 158 9.74 7.60 11.31
N SER A 159 9.00 7.99 12.35
CA SER A 159 9.55 7.98 13.70
C SER A 159 9.91 6.56 14.15
N ALA A 160 11.11 6.44 14.74
CA ALA A 160 11.57 5.25 15.43
C ALA A 160 11.61 5.48 16.97
N ASN A 161 11.05 6.59 17.45
CA ASN A 161 11.01 6.90 18.88
C ASN A 161 9.91 6.04 19.56
N PRO A 162 10.27 5.19 20.54
CA PRO A 162 9.30 4.32 21.21
C PRO A 162 8.14 5.07 21.87
N ASP A 163 8.39 6.27 22.43
CA ASP A 163 7.35 7.06 23.10
C ASP A 163 6.34 7.64 22.10
N GLU A 164 6.79 8.01 20.90
CA GLU A 164 5.92 8.50 19.84
C GLU A 164 5.10 7.34 19.25
N ILE A 165 5.72 6.18 19.06
CA ILE A 165 5.05 4.96 18.60
C ILE A 165 3.98 4.52 19.60
N ALA A 166 4.28 4.54 20.91
CA ALA A 166 3.32 4.19 21.95
C ALA A 166 2.09 5.15 21.97
N LYS A 167 2.32 6.46 21.78
CA LYS A 167 1.21 7.42 21.65
C LYS A 167 0.36 7.18 20.40
N ALA A 168 0.99 6.85 19.28
CA ALA A 168 0.30 6.53 18.04
C ALA A 168 -0.54 5.24 18.18
N GLU A 169 -0.01 4.23 18.88
CA GLU A 169 -0.75 3.01 19.22
C GLU A 169 -1.95 3.32 20.11
N GLU A 170 -1.77 4.10 21.18
CA GLU A 170 -2.87 4.52 22.07
C GLU A 170 -3.97 5.24 21.29
N PHE A 171 -3.60 6.19 20.42
CA PHE A 171 -4.55 6.88 19.55
C PHE A 171 -5.30 5.89 18.66
N SER A 172 -4.59 5.00 17.98
CA SER A 172 -5.17 4.03 17.04
C SER A 172 -6.13 3.06 17.75
N LEU A 173 -5.75 2.58 18.94
CA LEU A 173 -6.60 1.73 19.77
C LEU A 173 -7.88 2.44 20.24
N ALA A 174 -7.80 3.74 20.55
CA ALA A 174 -8.96 4.54 20.91
C ALA A 174 -9.95 4.70 19.74
N GLN A 175 -9.48 4.72 18.49
CA GLN A 175 -10.34 4.80 17.31
C GLN A 175 -10.94 3.45 16.89
N LYS A 176 -10.33 2.33 17.28
CA LYS A 176 -10.71 0.98 16.84
C LYS A 176 -12.20 0.66 17.01
N PRO A 177 -12.92 1.05 18.09
CA PRO A 177 -14.35 0.79 18.23
C PRO A 177 -15.24 1.45 17.16
N ASN A 178 -14.72 2.49 16.50
CA ASN A 178 -15.44 3.27 15.49
C ASN A 178 -15.23 2.76 14.07
N ILE A 179 -14.16 1.92 13.87
CA ILE A 179 -13.76 1.38 12.58
C ILE A 179 -14.58 0.13 12.27
N GLY A 180 -15.23 0.10 11.11
CA GLY A 180 -16.05 -1.02 10.67
C GLY A 180 -15.25 -2.16 10.05
N ALA A 181 -14.12 -1.85 9.43
CA ALA A 181 -13.26 -2.85 8.80
C ALA A 181 -11.80 -2.40 8.78
N PHE A 182 -10.91 -3.40 8.87
CA PHE A 182 -9.53 -3.28 8.42
C PHE A 182 -9.42 -4.17 7.18
N ALA A 183 -9.23 -3.57 6.00
CA ALA A 183 -9.25 -4.31 4.75
C ALA A 183 -8.51 -3.55 3.63
N TYR A 184 -7.99 -4.31 2.68
CA TYR A 184 -7.42 -3.75 1.44
C TYR A 184 -8.52 -3.46 0.41
N ASP A 185 -9.49 -4.37 0.25
CA ASP A 185 -10.56 -4.25 -0.75
C ASP A 185 -11.77 -3.47 -0.20
N VAL A 186 -11.62 -2.15 -0.11
CA VAL A 186 -12.64 -1.24 0.44
C VAL A 186 -13.37 -0.40 -0.62
N ILE A 187 -12.87 -0.33 -1.85
CA ILE A 187 -13.47 0.50 -2.92
C ILE A 187 -14.94 0.14 -3.16
N PRO A 188 -15.33 -1.15 -3.28
CA PRO A 188 -16.72 -1.53 -3.45
C PRO A 188 -17.60 -1.09 -2.28
N LEU A 189 -17.09 -1.17 -1.05
CA LEU A 189 -17.83 -0.80 0.17
C LEU A 189 -18.08 0.71 0.25
N VAL A 190 -17.12 1.54 -0.17
CA VAL A 190 -17.30 2.99 -0.24
C VAL A 190 -18.22 3.36 -1.40
N THR A 191 -18.10 2.68 -2.54
CA THR A 191 -18.95 2.93 -3.71
C THR A 191 -20.40 2.58 -3.43
N SER A 192 -20.68 1.46 -2.73
CA SER A 192 -22.06 1.07 -2.35
C SER A 192 -22.67 1.95 -1.24
N GLY A 193 -21.83 2.66 -0.47
CA GLY A 193 -22.24 3.41 0.72
C GLY A 193 -22.32 2.56 2.00
N ASP A 194 -21.86 1.30 1.95
CA ASP A 194 -21.73 0.46 3.15
C ASP A 194 -20.70 1.07 4.11
N MET A 195 -19.62 1.65 3.57
CA MET A 195 -18.68 2.54 4.25
C MET A 195 -18.83 3.96 3.69
N ALA A 196 -18.75 4.95 4.56
CA ALA A 196 -18.77 6.35 4.16
C ALA A 196 -17.39 6.84 3.69
N ALA A 197 -16.33 6.32 4.30
CA ALA A 197 -14.96 6.66 3.95
C ALA A 197 -13.99 5.52 4.32
N ALA A 198 -12.85 5.50 3.64
CA ALA A 198 -11.79 4.53 3.89
C ALA A 198 -10.42 5.17 3.74
N HIS A 199 -9.51 4.86 4.65
CA HIS A 199 -8.09 5.04 4.48
C HIS A 199 -7.62 4.18 3.30
N TYR A 200 -7.04 4.80 2.26
CA TYR A 200 -6.68 4.07 1.05
C TYR A 200 -5.56 4.74 0.24
N TYR A 201 -5.01 4.00 -0.71
CA TYR A 201 -3.98 4.47 -1.61
C TYR A 201 -4.53 5.39 -2.71
N VAL A 202 -3.70 6.29 -3.19
CA VAL A 202 -4.03 7.26 -4.26
C VAL A 202 -4.51 6.61 -5.56
N GLY A 203 -4.23 5.33 -5.77
CA GLY A 203 -4.76 4.54 -6.90
C GLY A 203 -6.29 4.57 -6.99
N ALA A 204 -7.01 4.79 -5.89
CA ALA A 204 -8.46 5.01 -5.86
C ALA A 204 -8.94 6.17 -6.75
N VAL A 205 -8.06 7.11 -7.12
CA VAL A 205 -8.38 8.21 -8.03
C VAL A 205 -8.90 7.71 -9.39
N LEU A 206 -8.49 6.52 -9.83
CA LEU A 206 -9.05 5.91 -11.04
C LEU A 206 -10.56 5.65 -10.90
N ASN A 207 -11.00 5.18 -9.74
CA ASN A 207 -12.41 4.94 -9.42
C ASN A 207 -13.17 6.26 -9.23
N VAL A 208 -12.52 7.27 -8.61
CA VAL A 208 -13.07 8.63 -8.49
C VAL A 208 -13.32 9.23 -9.87
N ASN A 209 -12.37 9.09 -10.80
CA ASN A 209 -12.52 9.61 -12.17
C ASN A 209 -13.66 8.93 -12.95
N GLN A 210 -13.99 7.68 -12.62
CA GLN A 210 -15.14 6.96 -13.20
C GLN A 210 -16.47 7.36 -12.56
N ASN A 211 -16.46 7.83 -11.31
CA ASN A 211 -17.64 8.17 -10.51
C ASN A 211 -17.46 9.52 -9.77
N PRO A 212 -17.15 10.62 -10.46
CA PRO A 212 -16.72 11.87 -9.83
C PRO A 212 -17.80 12.55 -8.97
N ASP A 213 -19.07 12.30 -9.25
CA ASP A 213 -20.18 12.84 -8.47
C ASP A 213 -20.43 12.06 -7.18
N LEU A 214 -20.02 10.80 -7.15
CA LEU A 214 -20.23 9.89 -6.00
C LEU A 214 -19.00 9.81 -5.10
N LEU A 215 -17.81 9.71 -5.68
CA LEU A 215 -16.57 9.45 -4.95
C LEU A 215 -15.67 10.68 -4.88
N GLY A 216 -14.95 10.81 -3.80
CA GLY A 216 -13.86 11.76 -3.63
C GLY A 216 -12.63 11.07 -3.04
N PHE A 217 -11.45 11.60 -3.36
CA PHE A 217 -10.20 11.21 -2.73
C PHE A 217 -9.47 12.47 -2.28
N VAL A 218 -8.94 12.44 -1.07
CA VAL A 218 -8.19 13.55 -0.49
C VAL A 218 -6.90 13.06 0.15
N VAL A 219 -5.83 13.81 -0.06
CA VAL A 219 -4.64 13.75 0.79
C VAL A 219 -4.91 14.70 1.94
N PRO A 220 -5.01 14.21 3.20
CA PRO A 220 -5.41 15.02 4.33
C PRO A 220 -4.43 16.15 4.65
N GLN A 221 -4.94 17.23 5.20
CA GLN A 221 -4.13 18.43 5.51
C GLN A 221 -3.06 18.18 6.57
N GLU A 222 -3.24 17.20 7.44
CA GLU A 222 -2.27 16.82 8.47
C GLU A 222 -1.09 16.01 7.88
N GLY A 223 -1.25 15.48 6.66
CA GLY A 223 -0.27 14.67 5.96
C GLY A 223 -0.81 13.29 5.54
N ALA A 224 0.04 12.56 4.80
CA ALA A 224 -0.26 11.25 4.23
C ALA A 224 0.94 10.30 4.38
#